data_b29487b974fa8d427eb8247bdca1de25
#
_entry.id   b29487b974fa8d427eb8247bdca1de25
#
_cell.length_a   1.000
_cell.length_b   1.000
_cell.length_c   1.000
_cell.angle_alpha   90.00
_cell.angle_beta   90.00
_cell.angle_gamma   90.00
#
_symmetry.space_group_name_H-M   'P 1'
#
loop_
_entity.id
_entity.type
_entity.pdbx_description
1 polymer ?
#
loop_
_entity_poly.entity_id
_entity_poly.type
_entity_poly.pdbx_seq_one_letter_code
_entity_poly.pdbx_strand_id
1 'polypeptide(L)'
;MYLKAAVCDDEKVVLSELCSKIHEAFENENCQAEIFRTSDPYELLEHIKNNTVDVLFLDIDMPGLSGMDIAQFLVDSNTKTLLIFVTSHDALVYQSFQYHPFGFIRKSHFEEEIGPTAKSISDDLQKKSEYFTFKNGEGFFRVLFSDIHYFESQSNYVELHSTNRTYKFRRTITSLENELKAKGFIRTHKGFLVNQQHIFAVMGDEIRLSNKELLPIGRTNKDSVKKAILRYMR
;
A
#
# COMPACT_ATOMS: atom_id res chain seq x y z
N MET A 1 11.21 9.46 -7.74
CA MET A 1 10.09 9.46 -6.77
C MET A 1 10.53 10.20 -5.52
N TYR A 2 9.59 10.75 -4.74
CA TYR A 2 9.87 11.40 -3.45
C TYR A 2 9.06 10.70 -2.36
N LEU A 3 9.67 10.40 -1.22
CA LEU A 3 9.02 9.80 -0.06
C LEU A 3 9.47 10.46 1.24
N LYS A 4 8.62 10.39 2.27
CA LYS A 4 8.92 10.82 3.63
C LYS A 4 9.12 9.60 4.50
N ALA A 5 10.35 9.39 4.96
CA ALA A 5 10.71 8.33 5.88
C ALA A 5 10.87 8.88 7.30
N ALA A 6 10.54 8.06 8.29
CA ALA A 6 10.94 8.30 9.67
C ALA A 6 11.80 7.12 10.15
N VAL A 7 12.80 7.41 10.99
CA VAL A 7 13.69 6.40 11.59
C VAL A 7 13.78 6.68 13.09
N CYS A 8 13.52 5.66 13.90
CA CYS A 8 13.62 5.76 15.34
C CYS A 8 14.40 4.58 15.92
N ASP A 9 15.43 4.91 16.70
CA ASP A 9 16.30 3.97 17.38
C ASP A 9 16.94 4.71 18.57
N ASP A 10 16.85 4.18 19.78
CA ASP A 10 17.33 4.85 20.99
C ASP A 10 18.87 4.96 21.05
N GLU A 11 19.57 4.14 20.28
CA GLU A 11 21.02 4.20 20.13
C GLU A 11 21.44 5.22 19.05
N LYS A 12 21.82 6.43 19.45
CA LYS A 12 22.16 7.55 18.54
C LYS A 12 23.23 7.21 17.48
N VAL A 13 24.19 6.36 17.82
CA VAL A 13 25.26 5.93 16.90
C VAL A 13 24.64 5.05 15.81
N VAL A 14 23.84 4.05 16.20
CA VAL A 14 23.10 3.16 15.30
C VAL A 14 22.16 3.97 14.41
N LEU A 15 21.39 4.88 15.00
CA LEU A 15 20.45 5.74 14.27
C LEU A 15 21.14 6.52 13.14
N SER A 16 22.32 7.08 13.37
CA SER A 16 23.06 7.84 12.34
C SER A 16 23.49 6.95 11.18
N GLU A 17 23.97 5.74 11.50
CA GLU A 17 24.39 4.75 10.49
C GLU A 17 23.19 4.25 9.67
N LEU A 18 22.08 3.89 10.34
CA LEU A 18 20.84 3.47 9.70
C LEU A 18 20.34 4.53 8.72
N CYS A 19 20.27 5.79 9.14
CA CYS A 19 19.80 6.88 8.27
C CYS A 19 20.66 7.04 7.01
N SER A 20 21.99 6.93 7.13
CA SER A 20 22.89 7.02 5.99
C SER A 20 22.64 5.89 4.98
N LYS A 21 22.56 4.65 5.46
CA LYS A 21 22.32 3.46 4.62
C LYS A 21 20.92 3.44 4.00
N ILE A 22 19.90 3.89 4.74
CA ILE A 22 18.53 4.04 4.21
C ILE A 22 18.52 5.05 3.08
N HIS A 23 19.18 6.20 3.26
CA HIS A 23 19.26 7.24 2.23
C HIS A 23 19.91 6.71 0.96
N GLU A 24 21.08 6.06 1.08
CA GLU A 24 21.80 5.45 -0.04
C GLU A 24 20.95 4.38 -0.76
N ALA A 25 20.26 3.50 -0.01
CA ALA A 25 19.43 2.46 -0.58
C ALA A 25 18.26 3.03 -1.42
N PHE A 26 17.63 4.12 -0.96
CA PHE A 26 16.58 4.79 -1.74
C PHE A 26 17.13 5.58 -2.92
N GLU A 27 18.31 6.19 -2.82
CA GLU A 27 18.97 6.83 -3.97
C GLU A 27 19.25 5.83 -5.10
N ASN A 28 19.71 4.62 -4.76
CA ASN A 28 19.92 3.52 -5.71
C ASN A 28 18.64 3.10 -6.45
N GLU A 29 17.47 3.28 -5.84
CA GLU A 29 16.15 3.05 -6.45
C GLU A 29 15.57 4.31 -7.15
N ASN A 30 16.38 5.35 -7.40
CA ASN A 30 15.96 6.65 -7.96
C ASN A 30 14.81 7.30 -7.14
N CYS A 31 14.84 7.11 -5.84
CA CYS A 31 13.88 7.66 -4.90
C CYS A 31 14.55 8.63 -3.94
N GLN A 32 14.12 9.89 -3.94
CA GLN A 32 14.58 10.89 -3.00
C GLN A 32 13.83 10.73 -1.69
N ALA A 33 14.53 10.39 -0.61
CA ALA A 33 13.96 10.23 0.72
C ALA A 33 14.25 11.45 1.60
N GLU A 34 13.19 12.08 2.12
CA GLU A 34 13.28 13.02 3.24
C GLU A 34 13.18 12.21 4.53
N ILE A 35 14.25 12.21 5.35
CA ILE A 35 14.33 11.37 6.54
C ILE A 35 14.21 12.23 7.80
N PHE A 36 13.10 12.05 8.53
CA PHE A 36 12.99 12.46 9.93
C PHE A 36 13.66 11.40 10.80
N ARG A 37 14.54 11.81 11.72
CA ARG A 37 15.24 10.89 12.62
C ARG A 37 15.17 11.36 14.06
N THR A 38 14.92 10.43 14.96
CA THR A 38 14.91 10.71 16.40
C THR A 38 15.31 9.47 17.22
N SER A 39 15.93 9.71 18.38
CA SER A 39 16.18 8.66 19.37
C SER A 39 15.14 8.68 20.49
N ASP A 40 14.13 9.53 20.41
CA ASP A 40 13.05 9.65 21.39
C ASP A 40 11.74 9.11 20.77
N PRO A 41 11.20 7.99 21.27
CA PRO A 41 9.95 7.42 20.76
C PRO A 41 8.73 8.34 20.96
N TYR A 42 8.75 9.23 21.95
CA TYR A 42 7.67 10.21 22.14
C TYR A 42 7.71 11.32 21.09
N GLU A 43 8.91 11.78 20.71
CA GLU A 43 9.09 12.73 19.61
C GLU A 43 8.63 12.13 18.28
N LEU A 44 8.96 10.85 18.03
CA LEU A 44 8.46 10.12 16.87
C LEU A 44 6.93 10.10 16.85
N LEU A 45 6.29 9.74 17.96
CA LEU A 45 4.83 9.64 18.05
C LEU A 45 4.16 11.00 17.75
N GLU A 46 4.69 12.10 18.27
CA GLU A 46 4.22 13.45 17.96
C GLU A 46 4.45 13.82 16.50
N HIS A 47 5.59 13.41 15.91
CA HIS A 47 5.85 13.64 14.51
C HIS A 47 4.83 12.92 13.61
N ILE A 48 4.55 11.64 13.88
CA ILE A 48 3.58 10.84 13.10
C ILE A 48 2.15 11.40 13.21
N LYS A 49 1.76 11.93 14.37
CA LYS A 49 0.44 12.55 14.55
C LYS A 49 0.25 13.80 13.70
N ASN A 50 1.31 14.57 13.50
CA ASN A 50 1.24 15.89 12.88
C ASN A 50 1.71 15.92 11.42
N ASN A 51 2.36 14.86 10.93
CA ASN A 51 2.93 14.77 9.60
C ASN A 51 2.55 13.47 8.90
N THR A 52 2.56 13.52 7.57
CA THR A 52 2.47 12.29 6.76
C THR A 52 3.83 11.61 6.74
N VAL A 53 3.87 10.32 7.03
CA VAL A 53 5.06 9.45 6.94
C VAL A 53 4.70 8.30 6.01
N ASP A 54 5.44 8.14 4.92
CA ASP A 54 5.21 7.06 3.96
C ASP A 54 5.80 5.73 4.47
N VAL A 55 6.99 5.80 5.09
CA VAL A 55 7.73 4.65 5.62
C VAL A 55 8.29 4.95 6.99
N LEU A 56 8.10 4.05 7.94
CA LEU A 56 8.68 4.11 9.28
C LEU A 56 9.63 2.92 9.49
N PHE A 57 10.91 3.22 9.73
CA PHE A 57 11.89 2.27 10.24
C PHE A 57 11.98 2.42 11.75
N LEU A 58 11.68 1.35 12.49
CA LEU A 58 11.40 1.42 13.90
C LEU A 58 12.10 0.30 14.67
N ASP A 59 12.93 0.65 15.64
CA ASP A 59 13.41 -0.35 16.59
C ASP A 59 12.27 -0.81 17.49
N ILE A 60 12.30 -2.08 17.85
CA ILE A 60 11.30 -2.68 18.74
C ILE A 60 11.63 -2.39 20.20
N ASP A 61 12.90 -2.54 20.60
CA ASP A 61 13.33 -2.50 21.99
C ASP A 61 13.88 -1.13 22.37
N MET A 62 12.97 -0.23 22.71
CA MET A 62 13.30 1.13 23.14
C MET A 62 12.78 1.37 24.56
N PRO A 63 13.52 2.13 25.41
CA PRO A 63 13.10 2.42 26.78
C PRO A 63 11.87 3.33 26.83
N GLY A 64 10.96 3.03 27.74
CA GLY A 64 9.73 3.82 27.98
C GLY A 64 8.59 3.45 27.04
N LEU A 65 8.60 3.92 25.82
CA LEU A 65 7.61 3.59 24.78
C LEU A 65 8.27 2.66 23.76
N SER A 66 7.83 1.41 23.71
CA SER A 66 8.40 0.40 22.79
C SER A 66 7.96 0.63 21.33
N GLY A 67 8.74 0.07 20.39
CA GLY A 67 8.34 0.08 18.97
C GLY A 67 7.00 -0.64 18.73
N MET A 68 6.64 -1.62 19.56
CA MET A 68 5.34 -2.29 19.48
C MET A 68 4.17 -1.37 19.87
N ASP A 69 4.35 -0.50 20.86
CA ASP A 69 3.33 0.48 21.26
C ASP A 69 3.08 1.50 20.15
N ILE A 70 4.14 1.93 19.46
CA ILE A 70 4.02 2.82 18.29
C ILE A 70 3.34 2.08 17.13
N ALA A 71 3.67 0.82 16.89
CA ALA A 71 3.03 0.00 15.87
C ALA A 71 1.53 -0.17 16.13
N GLN A 72 1.13 -0.37 17.41
CA GLN A 72 -0.28 -0.42 17.81
C GLN A 72 -0.97 0.91 17.49
N PHE A 73 -0.34 2.05 17.78
CA PHE A 73 -0.89 3.36 17.43
C PHE A 73 -1.12 3.51 15.92
N LEU A 74 -0.19 3.03 15.06
CA LEU A 74 -0.36 3.07 13.60
C LEU A 74 -1.57 2.25 13.15
N VAL A 75 -1.77 1.07 13.73
CA VAL A 75 -2.92 0.19 13.46
C VAL A 75 -4.22 0.88 13.86
N ASP A 76 -4.30 1.40 15.08
CA ASP A 76 -5.50 2.03 15.64
C ASP A 76 -5.89 3.31 14.87
N SER A 77 -4.87 4.04 14.39
CA SER A 77 -5.05 5.26 13.59
C SER A 77 -5.33 4.97 12.11
N ASN A 78 -5.30 3.70 11.69
CA ASN A 78 -5.49 3.27 10.30
C ASN A 78 -4.62 4.07 9.31
N THR A 79 -3.37 4.31 9.67
CA THR A 79 -2.42 5.04 8.81
C THR A 79 -2.02 4.18 7.61
N LYS A 80 -1.61 4.85 6.51
CA LYS A 80 -1.07 4.17 5.32
C LYS A 80 0.46 4.01 5.38
N THR A 81 1.07 4.32 6.51
CA THR A 81 2.52 4.24 6.73
C THR A 81 3.00 2.80 6.59
N LEU A 82 4.02 2.56 5.78
CA LEU A 82 4.68 1.26 5.69
C LEU A 82 5.60 1.09 6.89
N LEU A 83 5.29 0.15 7.77
CA LEU A 83 6.09 -0.13 8.96
C LEU A 83 7.16 -1.17 8.66
N ILE A 84 8.42 -0.83 8.90
CA ILE A 84 9.58 -1.72 8.86
C ILE A 84 10.16 -1.78 10.27
N PHE A 85 10.16 -2.93 10.87
CA PHE A 85 10.90 -3.11 12.11
C PHE A 85 12.40 -3.34 11.83
N VAL A 86 13.25 -2.64 12.59
CA VAL A 86 14.71 -2.79 12.54
C VAL A 86 15.17 -3.22 13.93
N THR A 87 15.52 -4.49 14.12
CA THR A 87 15.76 -5.01 15.46
C THR A 87 16.94 -5.99 15.53
N SER A 88 17.56 -6.08 16.71
CA SER A 88 18.54 -7.11 17.06
C SER A 88 17.88 -8.35 17.69
N HIS A 89 16.56 -8.31 17.98
CA HIS A 89 15.84 -9.34 18.73
C HIS A 89 14.91 -10.17 17.86
N ASP A 90 15.40 -11.26 17.26
CA ASP A 90 14.62 -12.17 16.40
C ASP A 90 13.38 -12.75 17.11
N ALA A 91 13.44 -12.95 18.44
CA ALA A 91 12.31 -13.48 19.21
C ALA A 91 11.08 -12.56 19.20
N LEU A 92 11.25 -11.25 19.05
CA LEU A 92 10.17 -10.27 19.02
C LEU A 92 9.47 -10.20 17.65
N VAL A 93 10.10 -10.70 16.59
CA VAL A 93 9.53 -10.73 15.23
C VAL A 93 8.18 -11.43 15.20
N TYR A 94 8.05 -12.58 15.89
CA TYR A 94 6.77 -13.31 15.91
C TYR A 94 5.64 -12.51 16.56
N GLN A 95 5.93 -11.78 17.64
CA GLN A 95 4.92 -10.99 18.36
C GLN A 95 4.47 -9.75 17.55
N SER A 96 5.35 -9.25 16.69
CA SER A 96 5.09 -8.04 15.91
C SER A 96 4.26 -8.26 14.64
N PHE A 97 4.04 -9.51 14.20
CA PHE A 97 3.18 -9.81 13.03
C PHE A 97 1.73 -9.32 13.19
N GLN A 98 1.23 -9.24 14.41
CA GLN A 98 -0.12 -8.73 14.68
C GLN A 98 -0.32 -7.27 14.24
N TYR A 99 0.76 -6.50 14.09
CA TYR A 99 0.74 -5.10 13.63
C TYR A 99 0.84 -4.97 12.11
N HIS A 100 0.86 -6.10 11.38
CA HIS A 100 0.95 -6.16 9.92
C HIS A 100 2.11 -5.32 9.35
N PRO A 101 3.35 -5.47 9.84
CA PRO A 101 4.48 -4.74 9.30
C PRO A 101 4.68 -5.09 7.82
N PHE A 102 5.15 -4.12 7.04
CA PHE A 102 5.53 -4.34 5.66
C PHE A 102 6.77 -5.22 5.55
N GLY A 103 7.69 -5.12 6.51
CA GLY A 103 8.89 -5.94 6.55
C GLY A 103 9.66 -5.84 7.86
N PHE A 104 10.74 -6.63 7.90
CA PHE A 104 11.70 -6.67 9.00
C PHE A 104 13.10 -6.57 8.45
N ILE A 105 13.97 -5.89 9.18
CA ILE A 105 15.42 -5.83 8.93
C ILE A 105 16.12 -6.17 10.23
N ARG A 106 17.03 -7.13 10.20
CA ARG A 106 17.91 -7.46 11.32
C ARG A 106 19.06 -6.47 11.36
N LYS A 107 19.31 -5.82 12.51
CA LYS A 107 20.42 -4.87 12.66
C LYS A 107 21.77 -5.52 12.27
N SER A 108 21.97 -6.80 12.57
CA SER A 108 23.18 -7.57 12.21
C SER A 108 23.37 -7.84 10.72
N HIS A 109 22.31 -7.74 9.91
CA HIS A 109 22.31 -7.99 8.46
C HIS A 109 21.75 -6.78 7.68
N PHE A 110 21.80 -5.60 8.29
CA PHE A 110 21.17 -4.41 7.76
C PHE A 110 21.64 -4.06 6.35
N GLU A 111 22.93 -4.18 6.07
CA GLU A 111 23.51 -3.90 4.75
C GLU A 111 22.98 -4.81 3.65
N GLU A 112 22.75 -6.08 3.98
CA GLU A 112 22.26 -7.06 3.02
C GLU A 112 20.74 -6.92 2.78
N GLU A 113 20.00 -6.52 3.82
CA GLU A 113 18.53 -6.51 3.82
C GLU A 113 17.93 -5.16 3.40
N ILE A 114 18.65 -4.03 3.55
CA ILE A 114 18.10 -2.70 3.27
C ILE A 114 17.84 -2.48 1.77
N GLY A 115 18.74 -2.90 0.90
CA GLY A 115 18.58 -2.73 -0.56
C GLY A 115 17.32 -3.41 -1.09
N PRO A 116 17.12 -4.74 -0.89
CA PRO A 116 15.88 -5.42 -1.26
C PRO A 116 14.62 -4.80 -0.64
N THR A 117 14.72 -4.33 0.61
CA THR A 117 13.59 -3.68 1.31
C THR A 117 13.25 -2.33 0.69
N ALA A 118 14.22 -1.47 0.42
CA ALA A 118 14.02 -0.18 -0.24
C ALA A 118 13.40 -0.34 -1.63
N LYS A 119 13.85 -1.35 -2.40
CA LYS A 119 13.25 -1.69 -3.68
C LYS A 119 11.78 -2.09 -3.53
N SER A 120 11.45 -2.98 -2.59
CA SER A 120 10.07 -3.43 -2.36
C SER A 120 9.16 -2.27 -1.95
N ILE A 121 9.65 -1.36 -1.12
CA ILE A 121 8.95 -0.13 -0.71
C ILE A 121 8.72 0.77 -1.92
N SER A 122 9.77 1.02 -2.72
CA SER A 122 9.71 1.88 -3.91
C SER A 122 8.69 1.34 -4.92
N ASP A 123 8.70 0.03 -5.17
CA ASP A 123 7.75 -0.65 -6.06
C ASP A 123 6.30 -0.52 -5.55
N ASP A 124 6.07 -0.66 -4.23
CA ASP A 124 4.73 -0.55 -3.62
C ASP A 124 4.20 0.89 -3.69
N LEU A 125 5.04 1.87 -3.34
CA LEU A 125 4.66 3.28 -3.39
C LEU A 125 4.44 3.75 -4.84
N GLN A 126 5.25 3.27 -5.79
CA GLN A 126 5.07 3.58 -7.20
C GLN A 126 3.74 3.02 -7.73
N LYS A 127 3.39 1.77 -7.39
CA LYS A 127 2.09 1.18 -7.74
C LYS A 127 0.94 1.99 -7.16
N LYS A 128 1.04 2.44 -5.91
CA LYS A 128 0.03 3.28 -5.25
C LYS A 128 -0.09 4.68 -5.85
N SER A 129 0.97 5.21 -6.48
CA SER A 129 0.98 6.53 -7.13
C SER A 129 0.60 6.51 -8.60
N GLU A 130 0.32 5.35 -9.20
CA GLU A 130 -0.09 5.26 -10.59
C GLU A 130 -1.52 5.78 -10.80
N TYR A 131 -1.72 6.45 -11.93
CA TYR A 131 -3.01 7.06 -12.29
C TYR A 131 -3.60 6.43 -13.53
N PHE A 132 -4.91 6.23 -13.49
CA PHE A 132 -5.73 6.03 -14.67
C PHE A 132 -6.11 7.39 -15.26
N THR A 133 -5.86 7.59 -16.55
CA THR A 133 -6.18 8.84 -17.26
C THR A 133 -7.25 8.62 -18.30
N PHE A 134 -8.19 9.55 -18.39
CA PHE A 134 -9.27 9.52 -19.40
C PHE A 134 -9.75 10.93 -19.72
N LYS A 135 -10.51 11.03 -20.82
CA LYS A 135 -11.19 12.26 -21.24
C LYS A 135 -12.68 12.01 -21.29
N ASN A 136 -13.46 12.99 -20.83
CA ASN A 136 -14.91 13.05 -21.02
C ASN A 136 -15.32 14.46 -21.50
N GLY A 137 -16.64 14.76 -21.51
CA GLY A 137 -17.16 16.07 -21.93
C GLY A 137 -16.73 17.25 -21.04
N GLU A 138 -16.31 16.99 -19.82
CA GLU A 138 -15.86 18.00 -18.84
C GLU A 138 -14.35 18.30 -18.96
N GLY A 139 -13.53 17.39 -19.54
CA GLY A 139 -12.10 17.60 -19.66
C GLY A 139 -11.25 16.33 -19.55
N PHE A 140 -9.97 16.53 -19.17
CA PHE A 140 -9.02 15.45 -18.89
C PHE A 140 -8.95 15.20 -17.39
N PHE A 141 -9.01 13.94 -17.00
CA PHE A 141 -9.00 13.50 -15.62
C PHE A 141 -7.90 12.48 -15.39
N ARG A 142 -7.37 12.48 -14.17
CA ARG A 142 -6.53 11.40 -13.66
C ARG A 142 -7.06 10.97 -12.29
N VAL A 143 -7.18 9.67 -12.07
CA VAL A 143 -7.63 9.06 -10.82
C VAL A 143 -6.61 8.02 -10.41
N LEU A 144 -6.19 8.03 -9.16
CA LEU A 144 -5.28 7.01 -8.63
C LEU A 144 -5.90 5.62 -8.81
N PHE A 145 -5.12 4.63 -9.21
CA PHE A 145 -5.63 3.27 -9.30
C PHE A 145 -6.11 2.75 -7.94
N SER A 146 -5.44 3.15 -6.86
CA SER A 146 -5.84 2.83 -5.49
C SER A 146 -7.20 3.38 -5.09
N ASP A 147 -7.68 4.44 -5.75
CA ASP A 147 -8.98 5.04 -5.45
C ASP A 147 -10.11 4.45 -6.31
N ILE A 148 -9.78 3.70 -7.36
CA ILE A 148 -10.78 3.12 -8.26
C ILE A 148 -11.27 1.79 -7.69
N HIS A 149 -12.56 1.73 -7.36
CA HIS A 149 -13.21 0.50 -6.88
C HIS A 149 -13.53 -0.43 -8.04
N TYR A 150 -14.22 0.07 -9.06
CA TYR A 150 -14.60 -0.71 -10.22
C TYR A 150 -15.01 0.17 -11.40
N PHE A 151 -15.14 -0.44 -12.57
CA PHE A 151 -15.75 0.13 -13.75
C PHE A 151 -17.01 -0.64 -14.08
N GLU A 152 -18.07 0.09 -14.44
CA GLU A 152 -19.36 -0.46 -14.86
C GLU A 152 -19.67 -0.09 -16.31
N SER A 153 -20.13 -1.06 -17.10
CA SER A 153 -20.54 -0.83 -18.47
C SER A 153 -21.97 -0.25 -18.55
N GLN A 154 -22.09 0.89 -19.20
CA GLN A 154 -23.36 1.62 -19.42
C GLN A 154 -23.55 1.86 -20.92
N SER A 155 -24.02 0.85 -21.64
CA SER A 155 -24.15 0.86 -23.09
C SER A 155 -22.81 1.17 -23.80
N ASN A 156 -22.68 2.36 -24.43
CA ASN A 156 -21.47 2.83 -25.11
C ASN A 156 -20.50 3.60 -24.19
N TYR A 157 -20.81 3.69 -22.91
CA TYR A 157 -20.03 4.39 -21.90
C TYR A 157 -19.60 3.42 -20.80
N VAL A 158 -18.61 3.83 -20.05
CA VAL A 158 -18.18 3.20 -18.82
C VAL A 158 -18.30 4.22 -17.70
N GLU A 159 -18.83 3.79 -16.56
CA GLU A 159 -18.77 4.52 -15.31
C GLU A 159 -17.62 4.00 -14.47
N LEU A 160 -16.70 4.90 -14.08
CA LEU A 160 -15.62 4.67 -13.15
C LEU A 160 -16.10 5.06 -11.75
N HIS A 161 -16.20 4.10 -10.85
CA HIS A 161 -16.56 4.31 -9.45
C HIS A 161 -15.29 4.40 -8.61
N SER A 162 -15.05 5.57 -8.04
CA SER A 162 -13.90 5.83 -7.17
C SER A 162 -14.34 6.22 -5.76
N THR A 163 -13.40 6.29 -4.83
CA THR A 163 -13.63 6.67 -3.44
C THR A 163 -14.38 8.01 -3.32
N ASN A 164 -14.07 8.98 -4.20
CA ASN A 164 -14.55 10.35 -4.05
C ASN A 164 -15.74 10.68 -4.96
N ARG A 165 -15.81 10.10 -6.15
CA ARG A 165 -16.89 10.37 -7.13
C ARG A 165 -16.93 9.33 -8.24
N THR A 166 -18.04 9.33 -8.98
CA THR A 166 -18.21 8.54 -10.20
C THR A 166 -17.98 9.43 -11.43
N TYR A 167 -17.29 8.86 -12.43
CA TYR A 167 -17.02 9.52 -13.71
C TYR A 167 -17.58 8.69 -14.86
N LYS A 168 -18.11 9.35 -15.86
CA LYS A 168 -18.63 8.70 -17.08
C LYS A 168 -17.82 9.13 -18.29
N PHE A 169 -17.38 8.17 -19.11
CA PHE A 169 -16.62 8.43 -20.33
C PHE A 169 -16.84 7.33 -21.37
N ARG A 170 -16.50 7.64 -22.61
CA ARG A 170 -16.77 6.72 -23.75
C ARG A 170 -15.61 5.74 -23.92
N ARG A 171 -15.83 4.50 -23.50
CA ARG A 171 -14.93 3.34 -23.72
C ARG A 171 -15.72 2.04 -23.58
N THR A 172 -15.13 0.93 -23.97
CA THR A 172 -15.71 -0.40 -23.72
C THR A 172 -15.02 -1.04 -22.53
N ILE A 173 -15.78 -1.82 -21.75
CA ILE A 173 -15.23 -2.53 -20.60
C ILE A 173 -14.19 -3.59 -21.03
N THR A 174 -14.31 -4.16 -22.24
CA THR A 174 -13.33 -5.10 -22.79
C THR A 174 -12.00 -4.41 -23.11
N SER A 175 -12.04 -3.18 -23.64
CA SER A 175 -10.80 -2.39 -23.83
C SER A 175 -10.10 -2.10 -22.52
N LEU A 176 -10.86 -1.75 -21.47
CA LEU A 176 -10.33 -1.51 -20.14
C LEU A 176 -9.77 -2.78 -19.51
N GLU A 177 -10.43 -3.93 -19.68
CA GLU A 177 -9.94 -5.22 -19.18
C GLU A 177 -8.55 -5.55 -19.72
N ASN A 178 -8.33 -5.38 -21.03
CA ASN A 178 -7.04 -5.63 -21.66
C ASN A 178 -5.95 -4.69 -21.15
N GLU A 179 -6.26 -3.42 -20.94
CA GLU A 179 -5.32 -2.41 -20.45
C GLU A 179 -4.99 -2.60 -18.97
N LEU A 180 -6.00 -2.92 -18.16
CA LEU A 180 -5.89 -2.88 -16.70
C LEU A 180 -5.65 -4.25 -16.05
N LYS A 181 -5.57 -5.32 -16.82
CA LYS A 181 -5.30 -6.68 -16.32
C LYS A 181 -4.01 -6.75 -15.50
N ALA A 182 -2.93 -6.11 -15.98
CA ALA A 182 -1.65 -6.06 -15.28
C ALA A 182 -1.65 -5.12 -14.05
N LYS A 183 -2.69 -4.27 -13.91
CA LYS A 183 -2.88 -3.31 -12.82
C LYS A 183 -3.79 -3.84 -11.69
N GLY A 184 -4.06 -5.14 -11.68
CA GLY A 184 -4.85 -5.76 -10.62
C GLY A 184 -6.37 -5.65 -10.79
N PHE A 185 -6.86 -5.35 -12.01
CA PHE A 185 -8.30 -5.36 -12.29
C PHE A 185 -8.74 -6.71 -12.87
N ILE A 186 -9.90 -7.17 -12.44
CA ILE A 186 -10.46 -8.45 -12.83
C ILE A 186 -11.89 -8.28 -13.35
N ARG A 187 -12.20 -8.95 -14.48
CA ARG A 187 -13.56 -9.02 -14.99
C ARG A 187 -14.41 -9.96 -14.13
N THR A 188 -15.37 -9.42 -13.41
CA THR A 188 -16.25 -10.22 -12.54
C THR A 188 -17.57 -10.57 -13.23
N HIS A 189 -18.02 -9.72 -14.13
CA HIS A 189 -19.27 -9.89 -14.88
C HIS A 189 -19.15 -9.23 -16.27
N LYS A 190 -20.06 -9.54 -17.21
CA LYS A 190 -20.06 -8.88 -18.53
C LYS A 190 -20.07 -7.34 -18.44
N GLY A 191 -20.61 -6.78 -17.37
CA GLY A 191 -20.70 -5.34 -17.11
C GLY A 191 -19.74 -4.77 -16.08
N PHE A 192 -18.94 -5.59 -15.38
CA PHE A 192 -18.11 -5.11 -14.27
C PHE A 192 -16.65 -5.55 -14.39
N LEU A 193 -15.75 -4.58 -14.20
CA LEU A 193 -14.31 -4.76 -14.08
C LEU A 193 -13.88 -4.20 -12.73
N VAL A 194 -13.44 -5.05 -11.79
CA VAL A 194 -13.28 -4.73 -10.37
C VAL A 194 -11.80 -4.68 -10.01
N ASN A 195 -11.40 -3.71 -9.21
CA ASN A 195 -10.09 -3.64 -8.62
C ASN A 195 -9.97 -4.64 -7.47
N GLN A 196 -9.02 -5.56 -7.56
CA GLN A 196 -8.83 -6.63 -6.58
C GLN A 196 -8.48 -6.09 -5.19
N GLN A 197 -7.82 -4.94 -5.08
CA GLN A 197 -7.47 -4.30 -3.81
C GLN A 197 -8.70 -3.94 -2.96
N HIS A 198 -9.84 -3.69 -3.60
CA HIS A 198 -11.08 -3.33 -2.92
C HIS A 198 -12.02 -4.52 -2.67
N ILE A 199 -11.63 -5.73 -3.03
CA ILE A 199 -12.44 -6.92 -2.75
C ILE A 199 -12.26 -7.31 -1.29
N PHE A 200 -13.33 -7.14 -0.50
CA PHE A 200 -13.37 -7.57 0.89
C PHE A 200 -13.73 -9.05 1.04
N ALA A 201 -14.70 -9.54 0.29
CA ALA A 201 -15.15 -10.94 0.37
C ALA A 201 -15.80 -11.41 -0.95
N VAL A 202 -15.75 -12.72 -1.17
CA VAL A 202 -16.50 -13.39 -2.25
C VAL A 202 -17.53 -14.31 -1.59
N MET A 203 -18.79 -14.09 -1.92
CA MET A 203 -19.93 -14.80 -1.31
C MET A 203 -20.84 -15.35 -2.41
N GLY A 204 -20.70 -16.66 -2.71
CA GLY A 204 -21.49 -17.30 -3.77
C GLY A 204 -21.26 -16.66 -5.13
N ASP A 205 -22.27 -15.94 -5.64
CA ASP A 205 -22.27 -15.29 -6.94
C ASP A 205 -22.07 -13.77 -6.87
N GLU A 206 -21.58 -13.27 -5.73
CA GLU A 206 -21.36 -11.86 -5.48
C GLU A 206 -19.99 -11.57 -4.88
N ILE A 207 -19.49 -10.37 -5.15
CA ILE A 207 -18.30 -9.81 -4.51
C ILE A 207 -18.75 -8.65 -3.63
N ARG A 208 -18.32 -8.65 -2.37
CA ARG A 208 -18.46 -7.51 -1.47
C ARG A 208 -17.18 -6.69 -1.49
N LEU A 209 -17.29 -5.41 -1.78
CA LEU A 209 -16.19 -4.45 -1.76
C LEU A 209 -15.96 -3.88 -0.35
N SER A 210 -14.80 -3.24 -0.14
CA SER A 210 -14.43 -2.54 1.11
C SER A 210 -15.40 -1.41 1.47
N ASN A 211 -16.01 -0.76 0.48
CA ASN A 211 -17.06 0.25 0.65
C ASN A 211 -18.47 -0.34 0.90
N LYS A 212 -18.57 -1.68 1.11
CA LYS A 212 -19.79 -2.47 1.37
C LYS A 212 -20.69 -2.70 0.16
N GLU A 213 -20.37 -2.19 -1.02
CA GLU A 213 -21.12 -2.48 -2.25
C GLU A 213 -21.02 -3.96 -2.64
N LEU A 214 -22.11 -4.48 -3.22
CA LEU A 214 -22.19 -5.86 -3.73
C LEU A 214 -22.22 -5.83 -5.26
N LEU A 215 -21.33 -6.56 -5.90
CA LEU A 215 -21.22 -6.68 -7.34
C LEU A 215 -21.38 -8.14 -7.78
N PRO A 216 -22.06 -8.41 -8.91
CA PRO A 216 -22.32 -9.77 -9.35
C PRO A 216 -21.09 -10.44 -9.95
N ILE A 217 -21.02 -11.76 -9.82
CA ILE A 217 -20.09 -12.63 -10.54
C ILE A 217 -20.87 -13.35 -11.66
N GLY A 218 -20.48 -13.10 -12.92
CA GLY A 218 -21.03 -13.83 -14.05
C GLY A 218 -20.66 -15.31 -14.04
N ARG A 219 -21.55 -16.18 -14.50
CA ARG A 219 -21.32 -17.64 -14.51
C ARG A 219 -20.00 -18.04 -15.17
N THR A 220 -19.62 -17.37 -16.26
CA THR A 220 -18.37 -17.60 -17.00
C THR A 220 -17.13 -17.07 -16.32
N ASN A 221 -17.27 -16.21 -15.31
CA ASN A 221 -16.16 -15.54 -14.63
C ASN A 221 -15.82 -16.16 -13.26
N LYS A 222 -16.65 -17.09 -12.74
CA LYS A 222 -16.48 -17.66 -11.40
C LYS A 222 -15.08 -18.24 -11.15
N ASP A 223 -14.58 -19.06 -12.07
CA ASP A 223 -13.28 -19.72 -11.92
C ASP A 223 -12.11 -18.73 -12.01
N SER A 224 -12.19 -17.76 -12.90
CA SER A 224 -11.16 -16.74 -13.06
C SER A 224 -11.11 -15.81 -11.84
N VAL A 225 -12.26 -15.41 -11.31
CA VAL A 225 -12.38 -14.61 -10.08
C VAL A 225 -11.78 -15.35 -8.90
N LYS A 226 -12.18 -16.61 -8.68
CA LYS A 226 -11.67 -17.44 -7.58
C LYS A 226 -10.15 -17.62 -7.66
N LYS A 227 -9.60 -17.92 -8.83
CA LYS A 227 -8.14 -18.05 -9.03
C LYS A 227 -7.39 -16.75 -8.79
N ALA A 228 -7.92 -15.61 -9.24
CA ALA A 228 -7.28 -14.31 -9.08
C ALA A 228 -7.22 -13.90 -7.60
N ILE A 229 -8.31 -14.08 -6.87
CA ILE A 229 -8.38 -13.76 -5.44
C ILE A 229 -7.44 -14.63 -4.61
N LEU A 230 -7.38 -15.95 -4.88
CA LEU A 230 -6.45 -16.84 -4.21
C LEU A 230 -4.96 -16.48 -4.44
N ARG A 231 -4.64 -15.84 -5.58
CA ARG A 231 -3.28 -15.32 -5.85
C ARG A 231 -3.01 -14.01 -5.13
N TYR A 232 -4.02 -13.19 -4.95
CA TYR A 232 -3.90 -11.87 -4.32
C TYR A 232 -3.82 -11.96 -2.78
N MET A 233 -4.40 -13.01 -2.19
CA MET A 233 -4.40 -13.27 -0.74
C MET A 233 -3.15 -14.04 -0.26
N ARG A 234 -2.23 -14.38 -1.16
CA ARG A 234 -0.92 -14.98 -0.83
C ARG A 234 0.16 -13.92 -0.74
#